data_78f5c79c977d3c1be5b971af667bb305
#
_entry.id   78f5c79c977d3c1be5b971af667bb305
#
_cell.length_a   1.000
_cell.length_b   1.000
_cell.length_c   1.000
_cell.angle_alpha   90.00
_cell.angle_beta   90.00
_cell.angle_gamma   90.00
#
_symmetry.space_group_name_H-M   'P 1'
#
loop_
_entity.id
_entity.type
_entity.pdbx_description
1 polymer ?
#
loop_
_entity_poly.entity_id
_entity_poly.type
_entity_poly.pdbx_seq_one_letter_code
_entity_poly.pdbx_strand_id
1 'polypeptide(L)'
;LSRETAYARMLDASAKMQSNVAMILEAKAVEAEKVRSWLCNHVTPDAFTEHEEQLKETLLVHEQLIEIIDGLAKLGQGMSNVLKAALRQDQESGGGFGGGFGGGFDMGDKDQ
;
A
#
# COMPACT_ATOMS: atom_id res chain seq x y z
N LEU A 1 -22.74 13.49 17.88
CA LEU A 1 -21.32 13.07 17.88
C LEU A 1 -20.42 14.29 17.97
N SER A 2 -19.54 14.31 18.94
CA SER A 2 -18.52 15.34 19.01
C SER A 2 -17.49 15.12 17.89
N ARG A 3 -16.82 16.19 17.51
CA ARG A 3 -15.73 16.14 16.54
C ARG A 3 -14.61 15.20 16.99
N GLU A 4 -14.25 15.26 18.27
CA GLU A 4 -13.21 14.42 18.87
C GLU A 4 -13.56 12.93 18.77
N THR A 5 -14.82 12.58 19.03
CA THR A 5 -15.31 11.20 18.87
C THR A 5 -15.25 10.76 17.41
N ALA A 6 -15.59 11.64 16.47
CA ALA A 6 -15.51 11.33 15.04
C ALA A 6 -14.06 11.08 14.59
N TYR A 7 -13.11 11.88 15.05
CA TYR A 7 -11.69 11.68 14.79
C TYR A 7 -11.15 10.38 15.39
N ALA A 8 -11.53 10.10 16.63
CA ALA A 8 -11.14 8.86 17.29
C ALA A 8 -11.62 7.63 16.51
N ARG A 9 -12.85 7.65 16.02
CA ARG A 9 -13.40 6.58 15.17
C ARG A 9 -12.69 6.46 13.83
N MET A 10 -12.35 7.59 13.22
CA MET A 10 -11.58 7.62 11.96
C MET A 10 -10.19 7.02 12.14
N LEU A 11 -9.50 7.39 13.22
CA LEU A 11 -8.18 6.82 13.55
C LEU A 11 -8.25 5.33 13.85
N ASP A 12 -9.25 4.89 14.60
CA ASP A 12 -9.47 3.47 14.89
C ASP A 12 -9.75 2.67 13.62
N ALA A 13 -10.60 3.16 12.75
CA ALA A 13 -10.89 2.53 11.47
C ALA A 13 -9.63 2.47 10.58
N SER A 14 -8.85 3.54 10.53
CA SER A 14 -7.60 3.60 9.79
C SER A 14 -6.58 2.58 10.33
N ALA A 15 -6.44 2.47 11.64
CA ALA A 15 -5.56 1.49 12.27
C ALA A 15 -5.97 0.05 11.94
N LYS A 16 -7.26 -0.25 11.97
CA LYS A 16 -7.80 -1.56 11.58
C LYS A 16 -7.54 -1.88 10.11
N MET A 17 -7.72 -0.91 9.23
CA MET A 17 -7.41 -1.07 7.81
C MET A 17 -5.93 -1.36 7.59
N GLN A 18 -5.03 -0.63 8.26
CA GLN A 18 -3.59 -0.87 8.18
C GLN A 18 -3.22 -2.27 8.68
N SER A 19 -3.81 -2.71 9.77
CA SER A 19 -3.63 -4.06 10.30
C SER A 19 -4.08 -5.12 9.29
N ASN A 20 -5.23 -4.93 8.67
CA ASN A 20 -5.74 -5.83 7.65
C ASN A 20 -4.86 -5.87 6.40
N VAL A 21 -4.35 -4.72 5.96
CA VAL A 21 -3.39 -4.64 4.84
C VAL A 21 -2.11 -5.40 5.18
N ALA A 22 -1.59 -5.26 6.39
CA ALA A 22 -0.43 -6.00 6.86
C ALA A 22 -0.67 -7.52 6.83
N MET A 23 -1.84 -7.98 7.26
CA MET A 23 -2.22 -9.39 7.20
C MET A 23 -2.32 -9.91 5.76
N ILE A 24 -2.84 -9.11 4.85
CA ILE A 24 -2.90 -9.45 3.41
C ILE A 24 -1.47 -9.59 2.86
N LEU A 25 -0.57 -8.66 3.18
CA LEU A 25 0.82 -8.71 2.74
C LEU A 25 1.55 -9.93 3.29
N GLU A 26 1.34 -10.29 4.56
CA GLU A 26 1.89 -11.51 5.15
C GLU A 26 1.38 -12.76 4.44
N ALA A 27 0.08 -12.83 4.19
CA ALA A 27 -0.53 -13.96 3.47
C ALA A 27 0.03 -14.07 2.04
N LYS A 28 0.21 -12.95 1.34
CA LYS A 28 0.80 -12.92 0.01
C LYS A 28 2.28 -13.30 0.01
N ALA A 29 3.03 -12.94 1.03
CA ALA A 29 4.43 -13.35 1.19
C ALA A 29 4.53 -14.88 1.37
N VAL A 30 3.67 -15.46 2.19
CA VAL A 30 3.59 -16.93 2.37
C VAL A 30 3.21 -17.63 1.07
N GLU A 31 2.22 -17.11 0.35
CA GLU A 31 1.79 -17.64 -0.94
C GLU A 31 2.92 -17.58 -1.98
N ALA A 32 3.62 -16.45 -2.06
CA ALA A 32 4.77 -16.29 -2.95
C ALA A 32 5.89 -17.28 -2.63
N GLU A 33 6.17 -17.54 -1.37
CA GLU A 33 7.16 -18.52 -0.94
C GLU A 33 6.74 -19.94 -1.30
N LYS A 34 5.47 -20.30 -1.17
CA LYS A 34 4.94 -21.58 -1.61
C LYS A 34 5.04 -21.76 -3.12
N VAL A 35 4.72 -20.73 -3.88
CA VAL A 35 4.86 -20.75 -5.34
C VAL A 35 6.32 -20.90 -5.73
N ARG A 36 7.22 -20.16 -5.10
CA ARG A 36 8.68 -20.29 -5.33
C ARG A 36 9.14 -21.72 -5.07
N SER A 37 8.78 -22.28 -3.94
CA SER A 37 9.15 -23.65 -3.55
C SER A 37 8.60 -24.67 -4.55
N TRP A 38 7.35 -24.51 -4.94
CA TRP A 38 6.72 -25.38 -5.94
C TRP A 38 7.46 -25.31 -7.29
N LEU A 39 7.74 -24.09 -7.77
CA LEU A 39 8.48 -23.88 -9.02
C LEU A 39 9.85 -24.54 -8.99
N CYS A 40 10.61 -24.35 -7.90
CA CYS A 40 11.94 -24.93 -7.77
C CYS A 40 11.93 -26.45 -7.75
N ASN A 41 10.85 -27.07 -7.24
CA ASN A 41 10.78 -28.53 -7.10
C ASN A 41 10.08 -29.24 -8.29
N HIS A 42 9.22 -28.55 -9.02
CA HIS A 42 8.38 -29.14 -10.05
C HIS A 42 8.70 -28.67 -11.47
N VAL A 43 9.30 -27.50 -11.61
CA VAL A 43 9.69 -26.97 -12.92
C VAL A 43 11.05 -27.54 -13.29
N THR A 44 11.01 -28.74 -13.86
CA THR A 44 12.18 -29.38 -14.49
C THR A 44 12.10 -29.16 -15.99
N PRO A 45 13.18 -29.36 -16.74
CA PRO A 45 13.15 -29.24 -18.20
C PRO A 45 12.09 -30.12 -18.89
N ASP A 46 11.67 -31.20 -18.22
CA ASP A 46 10.69 -32.15 -18.73
C ASP A 46 9.23 -31.83 -18.34
N ALA A 47 9.02 -30.85 -17.44
CA ALA A 47 7.69 -30.52 -16.93
C ALA A 47 6.81 -29.77 -17.93
N PHE A 48 7.43 -29.07 -18.87
CA PHE A 48 6.75 -28.36 -19.93
C PHE A 48 7.29 -28.82 -21.27
N THR A 49 6.40 -29.04 -22.21
CA THR A 49 6.75 -29.43 -23.57
C THR A 49 7.46 -28.32 -24.34
N GLU A 50 7.24 -27.07 -23.92
CA GLU A 50 7.87 -25.89 -24.50
C GLU A 50 8.36 -24.96 -23.40
N HIS A 51 9.58 -24.50 -23.53
CA HIS A 51 10.19 -23.52 -22.64
C HIS A 51 9.45 -22.18 -22.64
N GLU A 52 8.88 -21.81 -23.77
CA GLU A 52 8.08 -20.60 -23.96
C GLU A 52 6.80 -20.60 -23.10
N GLU A 53 6.10 -21.74 -23.00
CA GLU A 53 4.92 -21.90 -22.20
C GLU A 53 5.21 -21.77 -20.70
N GLN A 54 6.30 -22.36 -20.24
CA GLN A 54 6.80 -22.23 -18.86
C GLN A 54 7.07 -20.78 -18.50
N LEU A 55 7.74 -20.06 -19.37
CA LEU A 55 8.06 -18.63 -19.16
C LEU A 55 6.79 -17.79 -19.12
N LYS A 56 5.83 -18.06 -19.98
CA LYS A 56 4.56 -17.36 -20.07
C LYS A 56 3.74 -17.49 -18.79
N GLU A 57 3.61 -18.70 -18.25
CA GLU A 57 2.89 -18.95 -16.99
C GLU A 57 3.56 -18.28 -15.79
N THR A 58 4.88 -18.31 -15.73
CA THR A 58 5.65 -17.67 -14.67
C THR A 58 5.48 -16.14 -14.70
N LEU A 59 5.51 -15.54 -15.89
CA LEU A 59 5.28 -14.10 -16.06
C LEU A 59 3.86 -13.70 -15.66
N LEU A 60 2.86 -14.51 -15.98
CA LEU A 60 1.46 -14.25 -15.62
C LEU A 60 1.29 -14.18 -14.09
N VAL A 61 1.86 -15.13 -13.35
CA VAL A 61 1.83 -15.13 -11.88
C VAL A 61 2.53 -13.88 -11.33
N HIS A 62 3.66 -13.50 -11.90
CA HIS A 62 4.41 -12.33 -11.50
C HIS A 62 3.62 -11.03 -11.73
N GLU A 63 2.96 -10.90 -12.85
CA GLU A 63 2.09 -9.75 -13.15
C GLU A 63 0.93 -9.63 -12.16
N GLN A 64 0.29 -10.71 -11.81
CA GLN A 64 -0.79 -10.72 -10.82
C GLN A 64 -0.30 -10.26 -9.44
N LEU A 65 0.89 -10.67 -9.03
CA LEU A 65 1.49 -10.24 -7.78
C LEU A 65 1.78 -8.73 -7.78
N ILE A 66 2.30 -8.21 -8.88
CA ILE A 66 2.55 -6.77 -9.05
C ILE A 66 1.24 -5.97 -8.95
N GLU A 67 0.16 -6.43 -9.57
CA GLU A 67 -1.16 -5.78 -9.50
C GLU A 67 -1.68 -5.70 -8.06
N ILE A 68 -1.52 -6.75 -7.27
CA ILE A 68 -1.93 -6.77 -5.86
C ILE A 68 -1.12 -5.76 -5.05
N ILE A 69 0.20 -5.72 -5.23
CA ILE A 69 1.07 -4.77 -4.53
C ILE A 69 0.72 -3.34 -4.92
N ASP A 70 0.49 -3.07 -6.19
CA ASP A 70 0.07 -1.75 -6.69
C ASP A 70 -1.28 -1.33 -6.09
N GLY A 71 -2.25 -2.23 -6.02
CA GLY A 71 -3.54 -1.99 -5.39
C GLY A 71 -3.42 -1.65 -3.90
N LEU A 72 -2.59 -2.37 -3.17
CA LEU A 72 -2.33 -2.11 -1.75
C LEU A 72 -1.61 -0.77 -1.54
N ALA A 73 -0.68 -0.41 -2.42
CA ALA A 73 -0.01 0.89 -2.39
C ALA A 73 -0.99 2.04 -2.62
N LYS A 74 -1.91 1.90 -3.58
CA LYS A 74 -2.98 2.87 -3.86
C LYS A 74 -3.95 3.01 -2.68
N LEU A 75 -4.29 1.90 -2.04
CA LEU A 75 -5.12 1.91 -0.82
C LEU A 75 -4.42 2.71 0.29
N GLY A 76 -3.14 2.45 0.53
CA GLY A 76 -2.35 3.20 1.51
C GLY A 76 -2.29 4.69 1.21
N GLN A 77 -2.10 5.06 -0.05
CA GLN A 77 -2.10 6.46 -0.50
C GLN A 77 -3.47 7.12 -0.26
N GLY A 78 -4.56 6.42 -0.58
CA GLY A 78 -5.93 6.90 -0.34
C GLY A 78 -6.20 7.13 1.14
N MET A 79 -5.79 6.23 2.02
CA MET A 79 -5.88 6.38 3.48
C MET A 79 -5.10 7.60 3.97
N SER A 80 -3.88 7.79 3.49
CA SER A 80 -3.05 8.95 3.82
C SER A 80 -3.74 10.26 3.40
N ASN A 81 -4.32 10.30 2.22
CA ASN A 81 -5.04 11.47 1.71
C ASN A 81 -6.27 11.81 2.55
N VAL A 82 -7.04 10.81 2.97
CA VAL A 82 -8.20 11.00 3.85
C VAL A 82 -7.78 11.57 5.20
N LEU A 83 -6.72 11.05 5.81
CA LEU A 83 -6.20 11.54 7.08
C LEU A 83 -5.69 12.98 6.96
N LYS A 84 -4.98 13.30 5.91
CA LYS A 84 -4.49 14.67 5.64
C LYS A 84 -5.65 15.64 5.46
N ALA A 85 -6.69 15.28 4.73
CA ALA A 85 -7.88 16.09 4.53
C ALA A 85 -8.61 16.35 5.85
N ALA A 86 -8.77 15.34 6.69
CA ALA A 86 -9.39 15.45 8.01
C ALA A 86 -8.59 16.37 8.93
N LEU A 87 -7.27 16.22 8.99
CA LEU A 87 -6.39 17.06 9.81
C LEU A 87 -6.37 18.51 9.33
N ARG A 88 -6.36 18.74 8.03
CA ARG A 88 -6.43 20.08 7.46
C ARG A 88 -7.71 20.79 7.84
N GLN A 89 -8.83 20.11 7.78
CA GLN A 89 -10.15 20.62 8.16
C GLN A 89 -10.21 20.97 9.65
N ASP A 90 -9.55 20.20 10.49
CA ASP A 90 -9.42 20.49 11.92
C ASP A 90 -8.59 21.74 12.20
N GLN A 91 -7.50 21.94 11.48
CA GLN A 91 -6.68 23.14 11.57
C GLN A 91 -7.44 24.40 11.18
N GLU A 92 -8.24 24.38 10.13
CA GLU A 92 -9.05 25.51 9.67
C GLU A 92 -10.17 25.87 10.65
N SER A 93 -10.74 24.89 11.32
CA SER A 93 -11.87 25.11 12.24
C SER A 93 -11.45 25.31 13.69
N GLY A 94 -10.28 24.85 14.10
CA GLY A 94 -9.79 24.89 15.48
C GLY A 94 -8.92 26.06 15.84
N GLY A 95 -8.39 26.81 14.90
CA GLY A 95 -7.69 28.11 15.07
C GLY A 95 -6.47 28.15 15.99
N GLY A 96 -5.94 27.04 16.46
CA GLY A 96 -4.94 27.12 17.52
C GLY A 96 -3.81 26.10 17.56
N PHE A 97 -3.77 25.13 16.70
CA PHE A 97 -2.75 24.07 16.77
C PHE A 97 -1.86 23.96 15.53
N GLY A 98 -1.71 25.02 14.77
CA GLY A 98 -1.10 24.99 13.45
C GLY A 98 0.31 25.52 13.31
N GLY A 99 1.05 25.71 14.38
CA GLY A 99 2.34 26.41 14.32
C GLY A 99 3.59 25.57 14.07
N GLY A 100 3.51 24.28 13.83
CA GLY A 100 4.70 23.46 13.93
C GLY A 100 5.14 22.62 12.73
N PHE A 101 4.34 22.43 11.71
CA PHE A 101 4.67 21.48 10.65
C PHE A 101 4.56 22.01 9.21
N GLY A 102 4.54 23.30 9.02
CA GLY A 102 4.38 23.92 7.71
C GLY A 102 5.62 24.64 7.16
N GLY A 103 6.77 24.44 7.72
CA GLY A 103 7.97 25.13 7.30
C GLY A 103 9.00 24.19 6.70
N GLY A 104 9.09 24.07 5.40
CA GLY A 104 10.30 23.57 4.86
C GLY A 104 10.26 22.66 3.65
N PHE A 105 9.60 23.03 2.60
CA PHE A 105 10.03 22.68 1.26
C PHE A 105 9.72 23.82 0.31
N ASP A 106 10.39 24.91 0.55
CA ASP A 106 10.59 25.91 -0.49
C ASP A 106 11.81 25.46 -1.30
N MET A 107 11.56 24.77 -2.36
CA MET A 107 12.52 24.63 -3.44
C MET A 107 12.42 25.91 -4.26
N GLY A 108 13.14 26.89 -3.83
CA GLY A 108 13.38 28.06 -4.65
C GLY A 108 14.12 27.68 -5.89
N ASP A 109 13.38 27.57 -6.95
CA ASP A 109 13.91 27.61 -8.29
C ASP A 109 14.27 29.06 -8.58
N LYS A 110 15.55 29.31 -8.58
CA LYS A 110 16.14 30.55 -9.11
C LYS A 110 16.89 30.16 -10.35
N ASP A 111 16.21 30.19 -11.42
CA ASP A 111 16.85 30.31 -12.72
C ASP A 111 16.80 31.73 -13.20
N GLN A 112 17.98 32.23 -13.36
CA GLN A 112 18.25 33.27 -14.32
C GLN A 112 18.45 32.68 -15.69
#